data_67e7f75887fdec92187d6dc6fcdfe786
#
_entry.id   67e7f75887fdec92187d6dc6fcdfe786
#
_cell.length_a   1.000
_cell.length_b   1.000
_cell.length_c   1.000
_cell.angle_alpha   90.00
_cell.angle_beta   90.00
_cell.angle_gamma   90.00
#
_symmetry.space_group_name_H-M   'P 1'
#
loop_
_entity.id
_entity.type
_entity.pdbx_description
1 polymer ?
#
loop_
_entity_poly.entity_id
_entity_poly.type
_entity_poly.pdbx_seq_one_letter_code
_entity_poly.pdbx_strand_id
1 'polypeptide(L)'
;MSNCPFCKKKIAMSKAFCSRNCKENYFQLIAIQIPKLFLKRIYIFCSKEEREQEIADFATRHKWRLDLLKNKIEDEAVKMGYTKETLT
;
A
#
# COMPACT_ATOMS: atom_id res chain seq x y z
N MET A 1 -12.79 19.82 13.57
CA MET A 1 -12.27 19.56 12.23
C MET A 1 -11.90 18.10 12.06
N SER A 2 -12.13 17.56 10.87
CA SER A 2 -11.77 16.19 10.57
C SER A 2 -10.46 16.13 9.79
N ASN A 3 -9.91 14.95 9.67
CA ASN A 3 -8.72 14.72 8.85
C ASN A 3 -9.09 13.80 7.69
N CYS A 4 -8.54 14.08 6.52
CA CYS A 4 -8.70 13.19 5.38
C CYS A 4 -8.07 11.83 5.70
N PRO A 5 -8.81 10.71 5.57
CA PRO A 5 -8.24 9.40 5.91
C PRO A 5 -7.06 8.99 5.04
N PHE A 6 -6.93 9.56 3.86
CA PHE A 6 -5.84 9.20 2.95
C PHE A 6 -4.61 10.07 3.14
N CYS A 7 -4.75 11.39 3.01
CA CYS A 7 -3.60 12.29 3.04
C CYS A 7 -3.37 12.95 4.40
N LYS A 8 -4.28 12.78 5.34
CA LYS A 8 -4.18 13.28 6.72
C LYS A 8 -4.28 14.81 6.83
N LYS A 9 -4.65 15.50 5.76
CA LYS A 9 -4.86 16.93 5.82
C LYS A 9 -6.13 17.26 6.57
N LYS A 10 -6.15 18.41 7.24
CA LYS A 10 -7.35 18.87 7.93
C LYS A 10 -8.40 19.29 6.89
N ILE A 11 -9.62 18.88 7.12
CA ILE A 11 -10.74 19.17 6.22
C ILE A 11 -11.94 19.60 7.05
N ALA A 12 -12.93 20.21 6.39
CA ALA A 12 -14.16 20.58 7.05
C ALA A 12 -14.89 19.35 7.57
N MET A 13 -15.61 19.49 8.68
CA MET A 13 -16.32 18.36 9.28
C MET A 13 -17.41 17.80 8.36
N SER A 14 -17.89 18.61 7.44
CA SER A 14 -18.89 18.14 6.47
C SER A 14 -18.31 17.29 5.36
N LYS A 15 -16.98 17.25 5.24
CA LYS A 15 -16.31 16.46 4.21
C LYS A 15 -15.70 15.20 4.80
N ALA A 16 -15.77 14.10 4.06
CA ALA A 16 -15.12 12.85 4.43
C ALA A 16 -13.69 12.78 3.90
N PHE A 17 -13.42 13.45 2.80
CA PHE A 17 -12.09 13.47 2.15
C PHE A 17 -11.78 14.87 1.66
N CYS A 18 -10.50 15.20 1.49
CA CYS A 18 -10.09 16.51 1.02
C CYS A 18 -10.40 16.71 -0.46
N SER A 19 -10.45 15.63 -1.25
CA SER A 19 -10.77 15.70 -2.67
C SER A 19 -11.31 14.35 -3.12
N ARG A 20 -11.91 14.36 -4.32
CA ARG A 20 -12.39 13.13 -4.94
C ARG A 20 -11.25 12.14 -5.19
N ASN A 21 -10.09 12.68 -5.55
CA ASN A 21 -8.92 11.86 -5.81
C ASN A 21 -8.50 11.08 -4.55
N CYS A 22 -8.47 11.74 -3.40
CA CYS A 22 -8.17 11.07 -2.14
C CYS A 22 -9.21 10.01 -1.80
N LYS A 23 -10.48 10.28 -2.07
CA LYS A 23 -11.55 9.32 -1.85
C LYS A 23 -11.33 8.05 -2.67
N GLU A 24 -11.06 8.21 -3.96
CA GLU A 24 -10.85 7.07 -4.85
C GLU A 24 -9.61 6.28 -4.46
N ASN A 25 -8.52 6.97 -4.12
CA ASN A 25 -7.29 6.31 -3.69
C ASN A 25 -7.49 5.55 -2.38
N TYR A 26 -8.23 6.11 -1.46
CA TYR A 26 -8.51 5.47 -0.17
C TYR A 26 -9.31 4.18 -0.37
N PHE A 27 -10.34 4.22 -1.20
CA PHE A 27 -11.13 3.03 -1.46
C PHE A 27 -10.33 1.96 -2.18
N GLN A 28 -9.44 2.36 -3.09
CA GLN A 28 -8.55 1.40 -3.74
C GLN A 28 -7.60 0.75 -2.73
N LEU A 29 -7.05 1.57 -1.83
CA LEU A 29 -6.14 1.07 -0.79
C LEU A 29 -6.81 0.03 0.10
N ILE A 30 -8.07 0.27 0.47
CA ILE A 30 -8.84 -0.70 1.27
C ILE A 30 -9.09 -1.97 0.49
N ALA A 31 -9.36 -1.86 -0.81
CA ALA A 31 -9.66 -3.00 -1.66
C ALA A 31 -8.44 -3.88 -1.93
N ILE A 32 -7.23 -3.33 -1.80
CA ILE A 32 -6.02 -4.10 -2.02
C ILE A 32 -5.86 -5.16 -0.93
N GLN A 33 -5.81 -6.42 -1.34
CA GLN A 33 -5.58 -7.54 -0.44
C GLN A 33 -4.30 -8.25 -0.85
N ILE A 34 -3.39 -8.43 0.10
CA ILE A 34 -2.09 -9.01 -0.17
C ILE A 34 -2.01 -10.36 0.54
N PRO A 35 -1.93 -11.47 -0.21
CA PRO A 35 -1.79 -12.79 0.41
C PRO A 35 -0.50 -12.89 1.21
N LYS A 36 -0.57 -13.52 2.37
CA LYS A 36 0.61 -13.71 3.22
C LYS A 36 1.69 -14.50 2.51
N LEU A 37 1.32 -15.48 1.72
CA LEU A 37 2.28 -16.28 0.96
C LEU A 37 3.01 -15.44 -0.08
N PHE A 38 2.31 -14.49 -0.69
CA PHE A 38 2.93 -13.57 -1.63
C PHE A 38 3.98 -12.69 -0.95
N LEU A 39 3.64 -12.14 0.22
CA LEU A 39 4.58 -11.36 1.01
C LEU A 39 5.81 -12.16 1.38
N LYS A 40 5.60 -13.38 1.87
CA LYS A 40 6.71 -14.25 2.24
C LYS A 40 7.61 -14.50 1.04
N ARG A 41 7.03 -14.79 -0.11
CA ARG A 41 7.80 -15.08 -1.31
C ARG A 41 8.68 -13.89 -1.73
N ILE A 42 8.09 -12.69 -1.78
CA ILE A 42 8.83 -11.53 -2.30
C ILE A 42 9.86 -10.98 -1.30
N TYR A 43 9.70 -11.25 -0.02
CA TYR A 43 10.65 -10.76 0.98
C TYR A 43 11.68 -11.79 1.41
N ILE A 44 11.37 -13.07 1.29
CA ILE A 44 12.28 -14.14 1.70
C ILE A 44 12.98 -14.80 0.53
N PHE A 45 12.26 -15.08 -0.55
CA PHE A 45 12.76 -15.84 -1.68
C PHE A 45 13.19 -15.03 -2.87
N CYS A 46 12.80 -13.75 -2.95
CA CYS A 46 13.15 -12.88 -4.06
C CYS A 46 14.18 -11.84 -3.63
N SER A 47 15.04 -11.46 -4.58
CA SER A 47 15.94 -10.32 -4.38
C SER A 47 15.14 -9.02 -4.44
N LYS A 48 15.79 -7.90 -4.14
CA LYS A 48 15.13 -6.60 -4.18
C LYS A 48 14.58 -6.31 -5.58
N GLU A 49 15.35 -6.62 -6.62
CA GLU A 49 14.94 -6.38 -7.99
C GLU A 49 13.77 -7.29 -8.39
N GLU A 50 13.85 -8.57 -8.02
CA GLU A 50 12.78 -9.50 -8.29
C GLU A 50 11.50 -9.11 -7.54
N ARG A 51 11.66 -8.64 -6.32
CA ARG A 51 10.53 -8.17 -5.52
C ARG A 51 9.80 -7.02 -6.20
N GLU A 52 10.55 -6.04 -6.69
CA GLU A 52 9.95 -4.90 -7.39
C GLU A 52 9.20 -5.34 -8.63
N GLN A 53 9.75 -6.28 -9.38
CA GLN A 53 9.10 -6.81 -10.57
C GLN A 53 7.81 -7.56 -10.20
N GLU A 54 7.85 -8.37 -9.17
CA GLU A 54 6.68 -9.11 -8.71
C GLU A 54 5.56 -8.15 -8.26
N ILE A 55 5.94 -7.08 -7.58
CA ILE A 55 4.97 -6.07 -7.14
C ILE A 55 4.34 -5.38 -8.34
N ALA A 56 5.15 -5.02 -9.34
CA ALA A 56 4.65 -4.37 -10.55
C ALA A 56 3.70 -5.28 -11.31
N ASP A 57 4.05 -6.56 -11.44
CA ASP A 57 3.19 -7.55 -12.11
C ASP A 57 1.87 -7.72 -11.36
N PHE A 58 1.94 -7.76 -10.04
CA PHE A 58 0.74 -7.89 -9.22
C PHE A 58 -0.18 -6.68 -9.39
N ALA A 59 0.39 -5.48 -9.40
CA ALA A 59 -0.38 -4.25 -9.62
C ALA A 59 -1.04 -4.26 -11.00
N THR A 60 -0.31 -4.64 -12.03
CA THR A 60 -0.83 -4.69 -13.39
C THR A 60 -1.96 -5.72 -13.50
N ARG A 61 -1.77 -6.89 -12.91
CA ARG A 61 -2.76 -7.96 -12.96
C ARG A 61 -4.09 -7.56 -12.35
N HIS A 62 -4.04 -6.81 -11.26
CA HIS A 62 -5.25 -6.37 -10.54
C HIS A 62 -5.67 -4.94 -10.90
N LYS A 63 -4.94 -4.28 -11.80
CA LYS A 63 -5.21 -2.91 -12.23
C LYS A 63 -5.17 -1.93 -11.07
N TRP A 64 -4.30 -2.16 -10.11
CA TRP A 64 -4.09 -1.27 -8.98
C TRP A 64 -2.96 -0.28 -9.27
N ARG A 65 -2.99 0.86 -8.61
CA ARG A 65 -1.90 1.82 -8.71
C ARG A 65 -0.66 1.27 -8.02
N LEU A 66 0.47 1.34 -8.72
CA LEU A 66 1.72 0.77 -8.21
C LEU A 66 2.18 1.43 -6.91
N ASP A 67 2.08 2.75 -6.82
CA ASP A 67 2.50 3.48 -5.63
C ASP A 67 1.67 3.08 -4.40
N LEU A 68 0.36 2.95 -4.56
CA LEU A 68 -0.51 2.52 -3.47
C LEU A 68 -0.22 1.08 -3.07
N LEU A 69 0.00 0.21 -4.04
CA LEU A 69 0.30 -1.18 -3.77
C LEU A 69 1.64 -1.32 -3.04
N LYS A 70 2.66 -0.58 -3.45
CA LYS A 70 3.95 -0.60 -2.78
C LYS A 70 3.84 -0.18 -1.32
N ASN A 71 3.11 0.91 -1.06
CA ASN A 71 2.90 1.39 0.31
C ASN A 71 2.17 0.34 1.15
N LYS A 72 1.16 -0.29 0.58
CA LYS A 72 0.41 -1.33 1.29
C LYS A 72 1.29 -2.53 1.59
N ILE A 73 2.08 -2.96 0.64
CA ILE A 73 2.99 -4.10 0.81
C ILE A 73 4.04 -3.80 1.89
N GLU A 74 4.63 -2.61 1.86
CA GLU A 74 5.61 -2.22 2.88
C GLU A 74 4.99 -2.20 4.27
N ASP A 75 3.78 -1.65 4.38
CA ASP A 75 3.07 -1.59 5.65
C ASP A 75 2.82 -2.99 6.21
N GLU A 76 2.34 -3.90 5.37
CA GLU A 76 2.12 -5.28 5.78
C GLU A 76 3.42 -6.00 6.13
N ALA A 77 4.49 -5.74 5.35
CA ALA A 77 5.79 -6.34 5.61
C ALA A 77 6.36 -5.89 6.96
N VAL A 78 6.19 -4.62 7.30
CA VAL A 78 6.61 -4.09 8.60
C VAL A 78 5.86 -4.80 9.73
N LYS A 79 4.56 -4.97 9.57
CA LYS A 79 3.76 -5.67 10.57
C LYS A 79 4.20 -7.11 10.77
N MET A 80 4.68 -7.74 9.70
CA MET A 80 5.13 -9.12 9.76
C MET A 80 6.62 -9.27 10.06
N GLY A 81 7.33 -8.14 10.17
CA GLY A 81 8.75 -8.15 10.52
C GLY A 81 9.69 -8.44 9.37
N TYR A 82 9.24 -8.36 8.13
CA TYR A 82 10.07 -8.66 6.96
C TYR A 82 11.02 -7.52 6.57
N THR A 83 10.81 -6.32 7.07
CA THR A 83 11.59 -5.15 6.66
C THR A 83 12.48 -4.62 7.77
N LYS A 84 13.05 -5.52 8.54
CA LYS A 84 13.90 -5.13 9.67
C LYS A 84 15.12 -4.30 9.23
N GLU A 85 15.63 -4.55 8.05
CA GLU A 85 16.79 -3.83 7.54
C GLU A 85 16.51 -2.34 7.39
N THR A 86 15.27 -1.94 7.31
CA THR A 86 14.94 -0.53 7.20
C THR A 86 15.02 0.19 8.54
N LEU A 87 15.16 -0.55 9.62
CA LEU A 87 15.25 0.00 10.97
C LEU A 87 16.68 0.29 11.40
N THR A 88 17.64 -0.09 10.60
CA THR A 88 19.05 0.09 10.93
C THR A 88 19.66 1.32 10.28
#